data_5976fe023ff615bea136a60e6bf7a7b7
#
_entry.id   5976fe023ff615bea136a60e6bf7a7b7
#
_cell.length_a   1.000
_cell.length_b   1.000
_cell.length_c   1.000
_cell.angle_alpha   90.00
_cell.angle_beta   90.00
_cell.angle_gamma   90.00
#
_symmetry.space_group_name_H-M   'P 1'
#
loop_
_entity.id
_entity.type
_entity.pdbx_description
1 polymer ?
#
loop_
_entity_poly.entity_id
_entity_poly.type
_entity_poly.pdbx_seq_one_letter_code
_entity_poly.pdbx_strand_id
1 'polypeptide(L)'
;MGKRSGAERGEGPPRLMNERLERLIEEMVQKGIRFSDASREFERRFISRVVAESDGNLSKAADTLGIHRNTLSRKMAEHRIKRHPS
;
A
#
# COMPACT_ATOMS: atom_id res chain seq x y z
N MET A 1 6.97 0.68 -23.47
CA MET A 1 6.89 0.84 -22.89
C MET A 1 6.65 0.95 -22.12
N GLY A 2 6.40 0.95 -21.89
CA GLY A 2 6.12 1.11 -21.10
C GLY A 2 5.72 1.25 -20.55
N LYS A 3 5.55 1.36 -20.68
CA LYS A 3 5.24 1.62 -20.05
C LYS A 3 4.61 1.93 -19.28
N ARG A 4 4.52 1.82 -19.63
CA ARG A 4 3.70 2.21 -18.79
C ARG A 4 4.07 2.72 -17.54
N SER A 5 4.28 2.30 -17.16
CA SER A 5 4.52 2.67 -15.97
C SER A 5 5.86 2.98 -15.66
N GLY A 6 6.71 2.79 -16.49
CA GLY A 6 8.07 3.05 -16.22
C GLY A 6 8.32 4.44 -15.73
N ALA A 7 7.90 5.38 -16.47
CA ALA A 7 8.13 6.77 -16.11
C ALA A 7 7.35 7.12 -14.88
N GLU A 8 6.17 6.64 -14.83
CA GLU A 8 5.34 6.93 -13.70
C GLU A 8 5.91 6.42 -12.43
N ARG A 9 6.55 5.26 -12.50
CA ARG A 9 7.15 4.72 -11.32
C ARG A 9 8.27 5.60 -10.81
N GLY A 10 9.01 6.14 -11.69
CA GLY A 10 10.10 7.00 -11.30
C GLY A 10 9.64 8.28 -10.68
N GLU A 11 8.48 8.72 -11.07
CA GLU A 11 7.98 10.01 -10.61
C GLU A 11 7.11 9.92 -9.37
N GLY A 12 6.64 8.73 -9.07
CA GLY A 12 5.78 8.57 -7.92
C GLY A 12 4.36 9.03 -8.17
N PRO A 13 3.62 9.34 -7.14
CA PRO A 13 2.20 9.69 -7.28
C PRO A 13 2.00 11.04 -7.96
N PRO A 14 0.81 11.27 -8.49
CA PRO A 14 0.49 12.56 -9.10
C PRO A 14 0.59 13.69 -8.09
N ARG A 15 0.75 14.89 -8.62
CA ARG A 15 1.00 16.06 -7.80
C ARG A 15 0.00 16.29 -6.68
N LEU A 16 -1.28 16.24 -6.97
CA LEU A 16 -2.28 16.46 -5.93
C LEU A 16 -2.22 15.40 -4.86
N MET A 17 -2.02 14.17 -5.27
CA MET A 17 -1.88 13.09 -4.34
C MET A 17 -0.65 13.28 -3.46
N ASN A 18 0.43 13.72 -4.06
CA ASN A 18 1.65 14.02 -3.34
C ASN A 18 1.43 15.09 -2.29
N GLU A 19 0.68 16.12 -2.65
CA GLU A 19 0.42 17.20 -1.73
C GLU A 19 -0.41 16.74 -0.53
N ARG A 20 -1.36 15.87 -0.79
CA ARG A 20 -2.16 15.31 0.29
C ARG A 20 -1.32 14.45 1.20
N LEU A 21 -0.46 13.66 0.61
CA LEU A 21 0.42 12.80 1.37
C LEU A 21 1.36 13.62 2.25
N GLU A 22 1.92 14.66 1.67
CA GLU A 22 2.82 15.56 2.39
C GLU A 22 2.13 16.17 3.59
N ARG A 23 0.91 16.60 3.41
CA ARG A 23 0.13 17.21 4.47
C ARG A 23 -0.17 16.22 5.59
N LEU A 24 -0.52 15.00 5.19
CA LEU A 24 -0.79 13.95 6.15
C LEU A 24 0.47 13.60 6.94
N ILE A 25 1.58 13.50 6.26
CA ILE A 25 2.86 13.22 6.91
C ILE A 25 3.19 14.31 7.91
N GLU A 26 3.00 15.54 7.52
CA GLU A 26 3.25 16.66 8.40
C GLU A 26 2.43 16.54 9.68
N GLU A 27 1.17 16.22 9.52
CA GLU A 27 0.28 16.04 10.66
C GLU A 27 0.75 14.89 11.55
N MET A 28 1.15 13.79 10.94
CA MET A 28 1.63 12.65 11.70
C MET A 28 2.90 12.98 12.49
N VAL A 29 3.80 13.69 11.84
CA VAL A 29 5.04 14.09 12.50
C VAL A 29 4.76 15.01 13.69
N GLN A 30 3.85 15.93 13.50
CA GLN A 30 3.50 16.86 14.58
C GLN A 30 2.85 16.17 15.76
N LYS A 31 2.15 15.11 15.51
CA LYS A 31 1.52 14.34 16.56
C LYS A 31 2.43 13.30 17.18
N GLY A 32 3.67 13.25 16.73
CA GLY A 32 4.63 12.35 17.31
C GLY A 32 4.49 10.90 16.92
N ILE A 33 3.84 10.64 15.81
CA ILE A 33 3.69 9.26 15.34
C ILE A 33 5.01 8.76 14.82
N ARG A 34 5.44 7.61 15.26
CA ARG A 34 6.72 7.07 14.88
C ARG A 34 6.67 6.49 13.48
N PHE A 35 7.83 6.52 12.84
CA PHE A 35 7.94 6.01 11.48
C PHE A 35 7.46 4.56 11.36
N SER A 36 7.86 3.72 12.30
CA SER A 36 7.47 2.32 12.24
C SER A 36 5.96 2.14 12.34
N ASP A 37 5.32 2.94 13.20
CA ASP A 37 3.88 2.85 13.34
C ASP A 37 3.15 3.36 12.11
N ALA A 38 3.65 4.46 11.56
CA ALA A 38 3.04 5.02 10.36
C ALA A 38 3.18 4.05 9.18
N SER A 39 4.37 3.46 9.04
CA SER A 39 4.62 2.51 7.96
C SER A 39 3.74 1.29 8.08
N ARG A 40 3.61 0.78 9.29
CA ARG A 40 2.80 -0.40 9.52
C ARG A 40 1.34 -0.12 9.20
N GLU A 41 0.85 1.01 9.65
CA GLU A 41 -0.55 1.36 9.41
C GLU A 41 -0.82 1.58 7.94
N PHE A 42 0.09 2.26 7.25
CA PHE A 42 -0.04 2.48 5.82
C PHE A 42 -0.06 1.14 5.09
N GLU A 43 0.88 0.27 5.42
CA GLU A 43 0.99 -1.03 4.76
C GLU A 43 -0.27 -1.85 4.97
N ARG A 44 -0.75 -1.88 6.19
CA ARG A 44 -1.95 -2.65 6.52
C ARG A 44 -3.15 -2.16 5.72
N ARG A 45 -3.36 -0.86 5.69
CA ARG A 45 -4.51 -0.30 4.99
C ARG A 45 -4.40 -0.46 3.49
N PHE A 46 -3.20 -0.24 2.97
CA PHE A 46 -2.98 -0.35 1.54
C PHE A 46 -3.23 -1.79 1.07
N ILE A 47 -2.65 -2.74 1.78
CA ILE A 47 -2.80 -4.14 1.41
C ILE A 47 -4.24 -4.60 1.56
N SER A 48 -4.87 -4.22 2.67
CA SER A 48 -6.27 -4.59 2.89
C SER A 48 -7.16 -4.11 1.75
N ARG A 49 -6.93 -2.89 1.30
CA ARG A 49 -7.74 -2.33 0.24
C ARG A 49 -7.55 -3.10 -1.06
N VAL A 50 -6.31 -3.40 -1.41
CA VAL A 50 -6.03 -4.10 -2.65
C VAL A 50 -6.57 -5.52 -2.61
N VAL A 51 -6.42 -6.20 -1.48
CA VAL A 51 -6.93 -7.55 -1.34
C VAL A 51 -8.45 -7.57 -1.47
N ALA A 52 -9.12 -6.61 -0.85
CA ALA A 52 -10.56 -6.51 -0.94
C ALA A 52 -11.02 -6.27 -2.37
N GLU A 53 -10.32 -5.40 -3.07
CA GLU A 53 -10.68 -5.09 -4.45
C GLU A 53 -10.36 -6.21 -5.41
N SER A 54 -9.52 -7.14 -4.98
CA SER A 54 -9.19 -8.31 -5.79
C SER A 54 -10.05 -9.51 -5.44
N ASP A 55 -11.06 -9.29 -4.61
CA ASP A 55 -11.99 -10.36 -4.19
C ASP A 55 -11.26 -11.53 -3.56
N GLY A 56 -10.20 -11.26 -2.85
CA GLY A 56 -9.45 -12.29 -2.18
C GLY A 56 -8.51 -13.09 -3.08
N ASN A 57 -8.40 -12.70 -4.33
CA ASN A 57 -7.49 -13.35 -5.26
C ASN A 57 -6.07 -12.84 -5.00
N LEU A 58 -5.27 -13.64 -4.30
CA LEU A 58 -3.95 -13.21 -3.87
C LEU A 58 -2.97 -12.97 -5.01
N SER A 59 -3.09 -13.76 -6.07
CA SER A 59 -2.20 -13.55 -7.21
C SER A 59 -2.45 -12.20 -7.85
N LYS A 60 -3.71 -11.85 -8.01
CA LYS A 60 -4.09 -10.59 -8.58
C LYS A 60 -3.69 -9.44 -7.67
N ALA A 61 -3.91 -9.60 -6.37
CA ALA A 61 -3.55 -8.58 -5.41
C ALA A 61 -2.04 -8.34 -5.40
N ALA A 62 -1.27 -9.41 -5.44
CA ALA A 62 0.19 -9.29 -5.45
C ALA A 62 0.65 -8.55 -6.69
N ASP A 63 0.05 -8.85 -7.82
CA ASP A 63 0.34 -8.17 -9.07
C ASP A 63 0.09 -6.68 -8.94
N THR A 64 -1.07 -6.33 -8.43
CA THR A 64 -1.44 -4.93 -8.26
C THR A 64 -0.48 -4.22 -7.31
N LEU A 65 -0.06 -4.92 -6.26
CA LEU A 65 0.85 -4.34 -5.29
C LEU A 65 2.30 -4.32 -5.77
N GLY A 66 2.59 -5.07 -6.82
CA GLY A 66 3.95 -5.13 -7.34
C GLY A 66 4.89 -5.94 -6.46
N ILE A 67 4.37 -6.91 -5.73
CA ILE A 67 5.19 -7.77 -4.87
C ILE A 67 4.91 -9.21 -5.18
N HIS A 68 5.78 -10.09 -4.70
CA HIS A 68 5.62 -11.51 -4.89
C HIS A 68 4.47 -12.02 -4.03
N ARG A 69 3.77 -13.02 -4.53
CA ARG A 69 2.65 -13.58 -3.79
C ARG A 69 3.03 -14.08 -2.40
N ASN A 70 4.20 -14.68 -2.29
CA ASN A 70 4.65 -15.15 -0.98
C ASN A 70 4.88 -14.00 -0.01
N THR A 71 5.39 -12.90 -0.53
CA THR A 71 5.59 -11.71 0.28
C THR A 71 4.24 -11.18 0.77
N LEU A 72 3.26 -11.17 -0.14
CA LEU A 72 1.93 -10.73 0.22
C LEU A 72 1.34 -11.60 1.33
N SER A 73 1.45 -12.91 1.18
CA SER A 73 0.91 -13.82 2.20
C SER A 73 1.54 -13.56 3.55
N ARG A 74 2.84 -13.34 3.58
CA ARG A 74 3.55 -13.08 4.82
C ARG A 74 3.08 -11.78 5.45
N LYS A 75 2.93 -10.75 4.63
CA LYS A 75 2.49 -9.47 5.14
C LYS A 75 1.06 -9.51 5.63
N MET A 76 0.23 -10.28 4.96
CA MET A 76 -1.14 -10.42 5.41
C MET A 76 -1.19 -11.09 6.78
N ALA A 77 -0.35 -12.09 6.98
CA ALA A 77 -0.28 -12.75 8.27
C ALA A 77 0.23 -11.79 9.35
N GLU A 78 1.24 -11.01 9.02
CA GLU A 78 1.80 -10.01 9.91
C GLU A 78 0.77 -9.01 10.38
N HIS A 79 -0.04 -8.54 9.45
CA HIS A 79 -1.03 -7.50 9.75
C HIS A 79 -2.41 -8.07 10.08
N ARG A 80 -2.52 -9.37 10.09
CA ARG A 80 -3.78 -10.05 10.39
C ARG A 80 -4.89 -9.65 9.41
N ILE A 81 -4.52 -9.54 8.16
CA ILE A 81 -5.46 -9.19 7.11
C ILE A 81 -6.11 -10.47 6.59
N LYS A 82 -7.42 -10.47 6.51
CA LYS A 82 -8.13 -11.61 5.99
C LYS A 82 -8.28 -11.53 4.50
N ARG A 83 -8.17 -12.70 3.86
CA ARG A 83 -8.28 -12.80 2.45
C ARG A 83 -9.68 -12.51 1.96
N HIS A 84 -10.68 -12.87 2.74
CA HIS A 84 -12.05 -12.67 2.43
C HIS A 84 -12.51 -11.35 2.88
N PRO A 85 -13.15 -10.59 2.06
CA PRO A 85 -13.58 -9.26 2.47
C PRO A 85 -14.70 -9.29 3.46
N SER A 86 -15.42 -10.28 3.52
CA SER A 86 -16.48 -10.24 4.49
C SER A 86 -16.01 -10.82 5.79
#